data_979c93d3d649acd42652b35e644365a2
#
_entry.id   979c93d3d649acd42652b35e644365a2
#
_cell.length_a   1.000
_cell.length_b   1.000
_cell.length_c   1.000
_cell.angle_alpha   90.00
_cell.angle_beta   90.00
_cell.angle_gamma   90.00
#
_symmetry.space_group_name_H-M   'P 1'
#
loop_
_entity.id
_entity.type
_entity.pdbx_description
1 polymer ?
#
loop_
_entity_poly.entity_id
_entity_poly.type
_entity_poly.pdbx_seq_one_letter_code
_entity_poly.pdbx_strand_id
1 'polypeptide(L)'
;IAISIHEANLTNYSSMTLKADGTKNLECDLVPWSDGTKVYVEGELKTPWRTIIVGDNPAELVESTLTLNLNEPNALKDTDWIKPGKYIGLWWEMIGTNESSWGSGPHHGAKTDRVKKYIDFGSKYGFDGLLVEGWNTGWDENWCCTGDGETFGFYNPHPEYDSEEVHDLSLIHI
;
A
#
# COMPACT_ATOMS: atom_id res chain seq x y z
N ILE A 1 -20.87 4.63 22.27
CA ILE A 1 -21.10 5.10 20.90
C ILE A 1 -19.74 5.24 20.22
N ALA A 2 -19.59 4.66 19.04
CA ALA A 2 -18.44 4.80 18.17
C ALA A 2 -18.85 5.55 16.90
N ILE A 3 -17.97 6.40 16.36
CA ILE A 3 -18.25 7.20 15.17
C ILE A 3 -17.05 7.10 14.22
N SER A 4 -17.33 6.84 12.95
CA SER A 4 -16.37 6.94 11.86
C SER A 4 -16.82 8.01 10.87
N ILE A 5 -15.88 8.88 10.50
CA ILE A 5 -16.09 9.87 9.43
C ILE A 5 -15.14 9.51 8.30
N HIS A 6 -15.68 9.28 7.12
CA HIS A 6 -14.93 8.79 5.99
C HIS A 6 -15.42 9.37 4.65
N GLU A 7 -14.70 9.04 3.59
CA GLU A 7 -15.06 9.38 2.21
C GLU A 7 -15.43 8.11 1.44
N ALA A 8 -16.31 8.27 0.46
CA ALA A 8 -16.61 7.24 -0.52
C ALA A 8 -16.65 7.84 -1.93
N ASN A 9 -16.36 7.02 -2.92
CA ASN A 9 -16.24 7.43 -4.31
C ASN A 9 -15.26 8.61 -4.52
N LEU A 10 -14.08 8.49 -3.91
CA LEU A 10 -13.01 9.49 -4.00
C LEU A 10 -12.27 9.31 -5.33
N THR A 11 -12.82 9.90 -6.38
CA THR A 11 -12.28 9.83 -7.74
C THR A 11 -11.96 11.24 -8.24
N ASN A 12 -10.72 11.46 -8.68
CA ASN A 12 -10.24 12.76 -9.18
C ASN A 12 -10.56 13.94 -8.26
N TYR A 13 -10.42 13.72 -6.95
CA TYR A 13 -10.69 14.72 -5.94
C TYR A 13 -9.66 14.64 -4.81
N SER A 14 -9.47 15.73 -4.10
CA SER A 14 -8.57 15.82 -2.95
C SER A 14 -9.11 15.01 -1.76
N SER A 15 -8.29 14.21 -1.13
CA SER A 15 -8.65 13.52 0.09
C SER A 15 -8.83 14.48 1.26
N MET A 16 -9.65 14.07 2.22
CA MET A 16 -10.01 14.87 3.39
C MET A 16 -9.22 14.42 4.61
N THR A 17 -8.74 15.39 5.38
CA THR A 17 -8.40 15.22 6.79
C THR A 17 -9.33 16.05 7.66
N LEU A 18 -9.46 15.70 8.94
CA LEU A 18 -10.26 16.45 9.89
C LEU A 18 -9.36 17.18 10.87
N LYS A 19 -9.61 18.48 11.03
CA LYS A 19 -8.96 19.32 12.03
C LYS A 19 -9.95 19.68 13.13
N ALA A 20 -9.55 19.49 14.38
CA ALA A 20 -10.29 20.04 15.51
C ALA A 20 -9.89 21.51 15.71
N ASP A 21 -10.89 22.39 15.81
CA ASP A 21 -10.67 23.83 16.04
C ASP A 21 -10.47 24.19 17.54
N GLY A 22 -10.35 23.18 18.40
CA GLY A 22 -10.28 23.33 19.85
C GLY A 22 -11.65 23.50 20.54
N THR A 23 -12.72 23.49 19.75
CA THR A 23 -14.11 23.49 20.22
C THR A 23 -14.76 22.12 20.01
N LYS A 24 -16.05 22.07 19.76
CA LYS A 24 -16.78 20.85 19.40
C LYS A 24 -16.90 20.65 17.89
N ASN A 25 -16.29 21.52 17.10
CA ASN A 25 -16.38 21.47 15.65
C ASN A 25 -15.18 20.75 15.05
N LEU A 26 -15.43 20.09 13.94
CA LEU A 26 -14.41 19.52 13.07
C LEU A 26 -14.49 20.23 11.71
N GLU A 27 -13.35 20.68 11.23
CA GLU A 27 -13.21 21.27 9.91
C GLU A 27 -12.60 20.25 8.95
N CYS A 28 -13.17 20.17 7.73
CA CYS A 28 -12.58 19.36 6.66
C CYS A 28 -11.42 20.14 6.02
N ASP A 29 -10.22 19.59 6.12
CA ASP A 29 -9.04 20.10 5.44
C ASP A 29 -8.70 19.18 4.27
N LEU A 30 -8.74 19.72 3.06
CA LEU A 30 -8.44 18.97 1.85
C LEU A 30 -6.93 18.97 1.58
N VAL A 31 -6.37 17.80 1.26
CA VAL A 31 -4.95 17.66 0.95
C VAL A 31 -4.61 18.40 -0.36
N PRO A 32 -3.71 19.37 -0.34
CA PRO A 32 -3.35 20.12 -1.53
C PRO A 32 -2.33 19.39 -2.41
N TRP A 33 -2.30 19.75 -3.69
CA TRP A 33 -1.15 19.57 -4.55
C TRP A 33 0.02 20.45 -4.08
N SER A 34 1.20 20.25 -4.67
CA SER A 34 2.42 21.00 -4.31
C SER A 34 2.30 22.53 -4.52
N ASP A 35 1.41 22.97 -5.40
CA ASP A 35 1.12 24.38 -5.67
C ASP A 35 0.00 24.96 -4.79
N GLY A 36 -0.53 24.16 -3.86
CA GLY A 36 -1.62 24.55 -2.96
C GLY A 36 -3.03 24.34 -3.53
N THR A 37 -3.15 23.95 -4.80
CA THR A 37 -4.44 23.65 -5.42
C THR A 37 -5.06 22.40 -4.78
N LYS A 38 -6.35 22.45 -4.49
CA LYS A 38 -7.06 21.30 -3.89
C LYS A 38 -7.65 20.37 -4.97
N VAL A 39 -8.22 20.95 -6.02
CA VAL A 39 -8.87 20.20 -7.09
C VAL A 39 -8.75 20.96 -8.40
N TYR A 40 -8.41 20.27 -9.46
CA TYR A 40 -8.52 20.78 -10.83
C TYR A 40 -9.84 20.29 -11.43
N VAL A 41 -10.61 21.20 -12.04
CA VAL A 41 -11.93 20.88 -12.57
C VAL A 41 -12.02 21.33 -14.02
N GLU A 42 -12.37 20.40 -14.90
CA GLU A 42 -12.73 20.68 -16.28
C GLU A 42 -14.16 20.20 -16.51
N GLY A 43 -15.10 21.14 -16.61
CA GLY A 43 -16.52 20.84 -16.83
C GLY A 43 -17.28 20.49 -15.54
N GLU A 44 -18.12 19.45 -15.61
CA GLU A 44 -18.93 19.00 -14.47
C GLU A 44 -18.07 18.26 -13.44
N LEU A 45 -18.32 18.54 -12.16
CA LEU A 45 -17.62 17.91 -11.05
C LEU A 45 -18.62 17.14 -10.19
N LYS A 46 -18.31 15.87 -9.92
CA LYS A 46 -18.95 15.06 -8.90
C LYS A 46 -18.00 14.96 -7.71
N THR A 47 -18.39 15.51 -6.57
CA THR A 47 -17.61 15.43 -5.33
C THR A 47 -17.75 14.05 -4.70
N PRO A 48 -16.76 13.58 -3.92
CA PRO A 48 -16.92 12.38 -3.13
C PRO A 48 -18.01 12.53 -2.08
N TRP A 49 -18.55 11.40 -1.63
CA TRP A 49 -19.42 11.36 -0.47
C TRP A 49 -18.63 11.63 0.81
N ARG A 50 -19.28 12.31 1.76
CA ARG A 50 -18.81 12.41 3.13
C ARG A 50 -19.75 11.58 3.99
N THR A 51 -19.23 10.51 4.59
CA THR A 51 -20.03 9.54 5.36
C THR A 51 -19.77 9.70 6.84
N ILE A 52 -20.82 9.57 7.62
CA ILE A 52 -20.75 9.48 9.08
C ILE A 52 -21.43 8.17 9.47
N ILE A 53 -20.67 7.23 10.02
CA ILE A 53 -21.18 5.96 10.52
C ILE A 53 -21.19 6.05 12.03
N VAL A 54 -22.32 5.74 12.63
CA VAL A 54 -22.52 5.77 14.08
C VAL A 54 -22.97 4.39 14.53
N GLY A 55 -22.25 3.81 15.47
CA GLY A 55 -22.56 2.50 16.07
C GLY A 55 -22.54 2.54 17.59
N ASP A 56 -23.15 1.59 18.22
CA ASP A 56 -23.12 1.46 19.67
C ASP A 56 -21.76 1.00 20.18
N ASN A 57 -21.00 0.32 19.33
CA ASN A 57 -19.64 -0.16 19.61
C ASN A 57 -18.75 -0.11 18.35
N PRO A 58 -17.42 -0.19 18.47
CA PRO A 58 -16.50 -0.11 17.33
C PRO A 58 -16.66 -1.22 16.28
N ALA A 59 -17.14 -2.42 16.66
CA ALA A 59 -17.31 -3.52 15.72
C ALA A 59 -18.36 -3.21 14.65
N GLU A 60 -19.41 -2.49 15.00
CA GLU A 60 -20.45 -2.08 14.05
C GLU A 60 -19.93 -1.14 12.96
N LEU A 61 -18.87 -0.37 13.25
CA LEU A 61 -18.23 0.46 12.22
C LEU A 61 -17.52 -0.40 11.18
N VAL A 62 -16.90 -1.51 11.61
CA VAL A 62 -16.19 -2.44 10.71
C VAL A 62 -17.17 -3.24 9.85
N GLU A 63 -18.32 -3.61 10.41
CA GLU A 63 -19.35 -4.36 9.69
C GLU A 63 -20.16 -3.50 8.69
N SER A 64 -20.04 -2.18 8.77
CA SER A 64 -20.79 -1.26 7.90
C SER A 64 -20.34 -1.35 6.44
N THR A 65 -21.25 -1.61 5.54
CA THR A 65 -21.03 -1.62 4.09
C THR A 65 -21.33 -0.26 3.42
N LEU A 66 -21.62 0.77 4.20
CA LEU A 66 -22.05 2.08 3.67
C LEU A 66 -21.03 2.65 2.67
N THR A 67 -19.74 2.66 3.06
CA THR A 67 -18.68 3.21 2.20
C THR A 67 -18.57 2.43 0.88
N LEU A 68 -18.69 1.10 0.92
CA LEU A 68 -18.66 0.26 -0.29
C LEU A 68 -19.85 0.54 -1.20
N ASN A 69 -21.04 0.68 -0.63
CA ASN A 69 -22.28 0.88 -1.38
C ASN A 69 -22.39 2.26 -2.07
N LEU A 70 -21.59 3.22 -1.64
CA LEU A 70 -21.55 4.57 -2.22
C LEU A 70 -20.49 4.73 -3.32
N ASN A 71 -19.68 3.70 -3.58
CA ASN A 71 -18.76 3.68 -4.71
C ASN A 71 -19.46 3.23 -5.99
N GLU A 72 -18.83 3.53 -7.12
CA GLU A 72 -19.30 3.02 -8.41
C GLU A 72 -19.23 1.48 -8.45
N PRO A 73 -20.06 0.82 -9.25
CA PRO A 73 -19.99 -0.62 -9.40
C PRO A 73 -18.61 -1.10 -9.86
N ASN A 74 -18.26 -2.34 -9.51
CA ASN A 74 -17.02 -2.95 -9.97
C ASN A 74 -16.91 -2.92 -11.50
N ALA A 75 -15.83 -2.33 -12.00
CA ALA A 75 -15.55 -2.23 -13.43
C ALA A 75 -14.88 -3.49 -14.02
N LEU A 76 -14.36 -4.38 -13.17
CA LEU A 76 -13.73 -5.62 -13.60
C LEU A 76 -14.80 -6.63 -13.98
N LYS A 77 -14.65 -7.24 -15.17
CA LYS A 77 -15.61 -8.25 -15.67
C LYS A 77 -15.43 -9.61 -15.00
N ASP A 78 -14.19 -9.92 -14.62
CA ASP A 78 -13.80 -11.17 -13.98
C ASP A 78 -12.91 -10.84 -12.78
N THR A 79 -13.27 -11.37 -11.63
CA THR A 79 -12.55 -11.19 -10.36
C THR A 79 -12.16 -12.53 -9.73
N ASP A 80 -12.37 -13.65 -10.40
CA ASP A 80 -12.11 -14.99 -9.87
C ASP A 80 -10.61 -15.23 -9.60
N TRP A 81 -9.74 -14.46 -10.24
CA TRP A 81 -8.30 -14.49 -10.03
C TRP A 81 -7.86 -13.80 -8.73
N ILE A 82 -8.70 -12.93 -8.16
CA ILE A 82 -8.40 -12.21 -6.91
C ILE A 82 -8.66 -13.17 -5.75
N LYS A 83 -7.60 -13.64 -5.12
CA LYS A 83 -7.68 -14.54 -3.97
C LYS A 83 -7.00 -13.90 -2.76
N PRO A 84 -7.70 -13.77 -1.63
CA PRO A 84 -7.05 -13.39 -0.38
C PRO A 84 -5.95 -14.38 -0.02
N GLY A 85 -4.81 -13.86 0.40
CA GLY A 85 -3.65 -14.68 0.75
C GLY A 85 -2.87 -14.10 1.91
N LYS A 86 -1.96 -14.89 2.44
CA LYS A 86 -0.97 -14.48 3.44
C LYS A 86 0.39 -14.41 2.79
N TYR A 87 1.12 -13.34 3.03
CA TYR A 87 2.50 -13.23 2.59
C TYR A 87 3.41 -12.83 3.75
N ILE A 88 4.69 -13.13 3.61
CA ILE A 88 5.74 -12.67 4.50
C ILE A 88 6.64 -11.69 3.76
N GLY A 89 7.25 -10.76 4.48
CA GLY A 89 8.13 -9.74 3.91
C GLY A 89 9.42 -9.58 4.71
N LEU A 90 10.49 -9.24 4.01
CA LEU A 90 11.81 -9.06 4.61
C LEU A 90 12.02 -7.65 5.18
N TRP A 91 11.18 -6.71 4.84
CA TRP A 91 11.35 -5.30 5.21
C TRP A 91 11.43 -5.09 6.74
N TRP A 92 10.57 -5.76 7.50
CA TRP A 92 10.54 -5.65 8.95
C TRP A 92 11.80 -6.14 9.65
N GLU A 93 12.48 -7.11 9.08
CA GLU A 93 13.78 -7.57 9.60
C GLU A 93 14.82 -6.46 9.53
N MET A 94 14.81 -5.68 8.43
CA MET A 94 15.81 -4.66 8.17
C MET A 94 15.58 -3.36 8.95
N ILE A 95 14.33 -3.02 9.27
CA ILE A 95 14.01 -1.76 9.97
C ILE A 95 13.53 -1.95 11.41
N GLY A 96 12.89 -3.07 11.70
CA GLY A 96 12.26 -3.29 13.00
C GLY A 96 13.17 -3.98 14.02
N THR A 97 14.02 -4.88 13.58
CA THR A 97 14.87 -5.67 14.46
C THR A 97 16.34 -5.27 14.44
N ASN A 98 16.80 -4.58 13.42
CA ASN A 98 18.20 -4.28 13.13
C ASN A 98 19.10 -5.53 12.97
N GLU A 99 18.52 -6.69 12.72
CA GLU A 99 19.25 -7.93 12.50
C GLU A 99 20.01 -7.94 11.17
N SER A 100 19.48 -7.20 10.18
CA SER A 100 20.12 -7.02 8.88
C SER A 100 19.83 -5.62 8.31
N SER A 101 20.53 -5.26 7.25
CA SER A 101 20.38 -3.98 6.56
C SER A 101 20.53 -4.13 5.05
N TRP A 102 20.05 -3.12 4.30
CA TRP A 102 20.33 -2.99 2.86
C TRP A 102 21.78 -2.63 2.57
N GLY A 103 22.41 -1.90 3.48
CA GLY A 103 23.78 -1.42 3.34
C GLY A 103 24.81 -2.53 3.38
N SER A 104 25.95 -2.32 2.72
CA SER A 104 27.11 -3.21 2.78
C SER A 104 27.67 -3.31 4.18
N GLY A 105 28.24 -4.45 4.54
CA GLY A 105 28.88 -4.67 5.84
C GLY A 105 28.46 -5.99 6.50
N PRO A 106 28.83 -6.20 7.77
CA PRO A 106 28.63 -7.48 8.45
C PRO A 106 27.16 -7.85 8.65
N HIS A 107 26.27 -6.86 8.66
CA HIS A 107 24.82 -7.04 8.80
C HIS A 107 24.05 -6.96 7.47
N HIS A 108 24.76 -6.97 6.33
CA HIS A 108 24.12 -6.94 5.03
C HIS A 108 23.18 -8.15 4.84
N GLY A 109 21.91 -7.88 4.58
CA GLY A 109 20.83 -8.88 4.48
C GLY A 109 20.14 -8.96 3.12
N ALA A 110 20.42 -8.02 2.20
CA ALA A 110 19.81 -8.00 0.87
C ALA A 110 20.46 -9.03 -0.07
N LYS A 111 20.24 -10.32 0.23
CA LYS A 111 20.89 -11.47 -0.40
C LYS A 111 19.88 -12.52 -0.85
N THR A 112 20.15 -13.16 -1.99
CA THR A 112 19.41 -14.30 -2.51
C THR A 112 19.22 -15.41 -1.48
N ASP A 113 20.29 -15.82 -0.79
CA ASP A 113 20.23 -16.85 0.24
C ASP A 113 19.30 -16.50 1.41
N ARG A 114 19.15 -15.22 1.71
CA ARG A 114 18.23 -14.76 2.74
C ARG A 114 16.77 -14.93 2.27
N VAL A 115 16.48 -14.54 1.05
CA VAL A 115 15.17 -14.70 0.43
C VAL A 115 14.76 -16.17 0.37
N LYS A 116 15.67 -17.07 -0.02
CA LYS A 116 15.42 -18.51 -0.04
C LYS A 116 14.98 -19.06 1.32
N LYS A 117 15.59 -18.61 2.42
CA LYS A 117 15.16 -19.01 3.78
C LYS A 117 13.74 -18.57 4.10
N TYR A 118 13.33 -17.37 3.64
CA TYR A 118 11.96 -16.90 3.80
C TYR A 118 10.98 -17.69 2.93
N ILE A 119 11.38 -18.07 1.71
CA ILE A 119 10.57 -18.94 0.83
C ILE A 119 10.36 -20.31 1.51
N ASP A 120 11.43 -20.93 2.03
CA ASP A 120 11.32 -22.21 2.73
C ASP A 120 10.41 -22.12 3.94
N PHE A 121 10.53 -21.05 4.73
CA PHE A 121 9.66 -20.80 5.86
C PHE A 121 8.20 -20.60 5.40
N GLY A 122 7.98 -19.77 4.40
CA GLY A 122 6.65 -19.50 3.85
C GLY A 122 5.96 -20.76 3.35
N SER A 123 6.67 -21.55 2.56
CA SER A 123 6.21 -22.85 2.06
C SER A 123 5.83 -23.81 3.19
N LYS A 124 6.69 -23.92 4.21
CA LYS A 124 6.45 -24.79 5.36
C LYS A 124 5.21 -24.41 6.18
N TYR A 125 4.91 -23.12 6.30
CA TYR A 125 3.84 -22.61 7.13
C TYR A 125 2.59 -22.15 6.37
N GLY A 126 2.53 -22.41 5.07
CA GLY A 126 1.35 -22.15 4.25
C GLY A 126 1.11 -20.65 3.99
N PHE A 127 2.18 -19.93 3.71
CA PHE A 127 2.07 -18.59 3.13
C PHE A 127 1.96 -18.70 1.62
N ASP A 128 1.19 -17.78 1.03
CA ASP A 128 0.88 -17.78 -0.40
C ASP A 128 1.90 -16.97 -1.20
N GLY A 129 2.67 -16.11 -0.53
CA GLY A 129 3.62 -15.22 -1.19
C GLY A 129 4.75 -14.73 -0.28
N LEU A 130 5.72 -14.11 -0.92
CA LEU A 130 6.85 -13.42 -0.30
C LEU A 130 7.00 -12.05 -0.94
N LEU A 131 7.13 -11.01 -0.10
CA LEU A 131 7.42 -9.65 -0.53
C LEU A 131 8.89 -9.33 -0.27
N VAL A 132 9.62 -9.02 -1.34
CA VAL A 132 10.95 -8.42 -1.31
C VAL A 132 10.83 -6.97 -1.77
N GLU A 133 10.84 -6.06 -0.82
CA GLU A 133 10.53 -4.66 -1.05
C GLU A 133 11.76 -3.78 -0.89
N GLY A 134 11.92 -2.79 -1.78
CA GLY A 134 13.01 -1.82 -1.71
C GLY A 134 14.35 -2.30 -2.25
N TRP A 135 14.39 -3.45 -2.96
CA TRP A 135 15.62 -4.02 -3.49
C TRP A 135 15.78 -3.82 -5.00
N ASN A 136 14.85 -3.15 -5.63
CA ASN A 136 14.89 -2.85 -7.05
C ASN A 136 15.43 -1.45 -7.32
N THR A 137 16.04 -1.27 -8.48
CA THR A 137 16.51 0.04 -8.96
C THR A 137 15.37 1.04 -9.00
N GLY A 138 15.68 2.29 -8.64
CA GLY A 138 14.73 3.39 -8.65
C GLY A 138 13.85 3.48 -7.41
N TRP A 139 14.00 2.57 -6.44
CA TRP A 139 13.20 2.61 -5.22
C TRP A 139 13.40 3.89 -4.41
N ASP A 140 14.65 4.34 -4.25
CA ASP A 140 15.01 5.57 -3.53
C ASP A 140 14.94 6.83 -4.39
N GLU A 141 14.62 6.69 -5.67
CA GLU A 141 14.49 7.78 -6.63
C GLU A 141 13.01 8.05 -6.95
N ASN A 142 12.72 8.71 -8.04
CA ASN A 142 11.36 9.15 -8.36
C ASN A 142 10.44 8.05 -8.95
N TRP A 143 10.45 6.86 -8.42
CA TRP A 143 9.64 5.74 -8.94
C TRP A 143 8.14 6.06 -9.07
N CYS A 144 7.63 6.92 -8.22
CA CYS A 144 6.21 7.32 -8.24
C CYS A 144 5.90 8.44 -9.23
N CYS A 145 6.91 9.15 -9.78
CA CYS A 145 6.67 10.47 -10.37
C CYS A 145 7.31 10.67 -11.75
N THR A 146 8.09 9.75 -12.23
CA THR A 146 8.76 9.88 -13.55
C THR A 146 7.85 9.53 -14.73
N GLY A 147 6.77 8.81 -14.49
CA GLY A 147 5.73 8.53 -15.49
C GLY A 147 6.13 7.67 -16.68
N ASP A 148 7.41 7.32 -16.79
CA ASP A 148 7.93 6.57 -17.92
C ASP A 148 7.83 5.05 -17.77
N GLY A 149 7.57 4.55 -16.56
CA GLY A 149 7.44 3.11 -16.27
C GLY A 149 8.67 2.26 -16.59
N GLU A 150 9.67 2.84 -17.24
CA GLU A 150 10.87 2.14 -17.70
C GLU A 150 11.94 2.05 -16.62
N THR A 151 11.90 2.93 -15.63
CA THR A 151 12.87 2.97 -14.53
C THR A 151 12.53 2.00 -13.41
N PHE A 152 11.31 1.45 -13.39
CA PHE A 152 10.87 0.47 -12.41
C PHE A 152 11.02 -0.94 -12.97
N GLY A 153 12.24 -1.43 -13.00
CA GLY A 153 12.55 -2.81 -13.40
C GLY A 153 12.97 -3.67 -12.22
N PHE A 154 12.85 -4.97 -12.37
CA PHE A 154 13.55 -5.90 -11.49
C PHE A 154 15.05 -5.73 -11.76
N TYR A 155 15.71 -5.00 -10.92
CA TYR A 155 17.14 -4.80 -11.00
C TYR A 155 17.76 -5.30 -9.69
N ASN A 156 18.84 -5.98 -9.80
CA ASN A 156 19.62 -6.40 -8.66
C ASN A 156 20.39 -5.20 -8.07
N PRO A 157 19.86 -4.49 -7.08
CA PRO A 157 20.52 -3.32 -6.52
C PRO A 157 21.78 -3.69 -5.75
N HIS A 158 21.94 -4.97 -5.46
CA HIS A 158 23.09 -5.49 -4.77
C HIS A 158 23.60 -6.77 -5.45
N PRO A 159 24.93 -6.92 -5.68
CA PRO A 159 25.48 -8.05 -6.40
C PRO A 159 25.27 -9.41 -5.72
N GLU A 160 24.82 -9.44 -4.49
CA GLU A 160 24.49 -10.66 -3.74
C GLU A 160 23.01 -11.07 -3.84
N TYR A 161 22.19 -10.32 -4.58
CA TYR A 161 20.78 -10.64 -4.80
C TYR A 161 20.53 -10.94 -6.28
N ASP A 162 20.10 -12.14 -6.59
CA ASP A 162 19.68 -12.58 -7.91
C ASP A 162 18.14 -12.65 -7.97
N SER A 163 17.54 -11.68 -8.63
CA SER A 163 16.10 -11.59 -8.74
C SER A 163 15.51 -12.66 -9.65
N GLU A 164 16.23 -13.10 -10.68
CA GLU A 164 15.75 -14.14 -11.59
C GLU A 164 15.72 -15.49 -10.88
N GLU A 165 16.79 -15.84 -10.14
CA GLU A 165 16.81 -17.07 -9.35
C GLU A 165 15.70 -17.10 -8.30
N VAL A 166 15.43 -15.98 -7.65
CA VAL A 166 14.35 -15.88 -6.65
C VAL A 166 12.99 -15.98 -7.31
N HIS A 167 12.78 -15.35 -8.47
CA HIS A 167 11.52 -15.43 -9.22
C HIS A 167 11.16 -16.86 -9.57
N ASP A 168 12.13 -17.67 -10.00
CA ASP A 168 11.90 -19.07 -10.35
C ASP A 168 11.48 -19.95 -9.15
N LEU A 169 11.79 -19.52 -7.95
CA LEU A 169 11.49 -20.23 -6.70
C LEU A 169 10.22 -19.75 -6.01
N SER A 170 9.71 -18.56 -6.34
CA SER A 170 8.54 -17.97 -5.70
C SER A 170 7.41 -17.74 -6.69
N LEU A 171 6.18 -18.04 -6.26
CA LEU A 171 4.98 -17.87 -7.10
C LEU A 171 4.53 -16.42 -7.22
N ILE A 172 5.03 -15.50 -6.39
CA ILE A 172 4.65 -14.08 -6.41
C ILE A 172 5.86 -13.23 -6.01
N HIS A 173 6.35 -12.45 -6.98
CA HIS A 173 7.18 -11.28 -6.74
C HIS A 173 6.31 -10.03 -6.91
N ILE A 174 6.22 -9.23 -5.89
CA ILE A 174 5.65 -7.87 -5.96
C ILE A 174 6.79 -6.88 -5.70
#